data_d77ed77431cf7f915bac05ac300dfe24
#
_entry.id   d77ed77431cf7f915bac05ac300dfe24
#
_cell.length_a   1.000
_cell.length_b   1.000
_cell.length_c   1.000
_cell.angle_alpha   90.00
_cell.angle_beta   90.00
_cell.angle_gamma   90.00
#
_symmetry.space_group_name_H-M   'P 1'
#
loop_
_entity.id
_entity.type
_entity.pdbx_description
1 polymer ?
#
loop_
_entity_poly.entity_id
_entity_poly.type
_entity_poly.pdbx_seq_one_letter_code
_entity_poly.pdbx_strand_id
1 'polypeptide(L)'
;MDSDRLSALPQAFLHRMKDMLGDDFEPFLAAYEQPRTYGLRVNTAKISCEEFEQIVPFEVKKIPWVSNGYFYNEDVRPSRCALYQAGLYYLQEPSAMTPASRIPVEPGEYVLDMCAAPGGKATAVGSALKGEGLLVANDISTTRARALLRNLELFGIPNLFVSNEKPEKMVKNFPEFFHKIILDAPCSGEGMFRKEEALAKDWTPEKSEELSRIQKQLCLNAADMLQPGGQMLYSTCTFAPCEDEQIISWLLRERPELSLISMEDYEGFSTGNPEWGDGNPQLKKCVRIFPHKMQGEGHFLALLQKEGTAGPSAGTSKTSRLAADIRKYMEEFFKEIGLKTLDGQEFDWNRVEIRADKVYYLPSVSCNFRGLTFIRNGLYLGDLKKNRFEPAQPLALAFRKNEAEAVISLSVDDPRLERYLKGETLTIEPEEAAHSKGWHLLCVEGYPLGFGKLVNGTLKNKYPAGWRV
;
A
#
# COMPACT_ATOMS: atom_id res chain seq x y z
N MET A 1 30.58 -6.56 17.62
CA MET A 1 29.19 -6.62 18.19
C MET A 1 28.30 -7.66 17.51
N ASP A 2 28.82 -8.56 16.66
CA ASP A 2 27.99 -9.33 15.72
C ASP A 2 27.90 -10.86 15.98
N SER A 3 28.58 -11.40 16.99
CA SER A 3 28.40 -12.81 17.40
C SER A 3 27.08 -13.11 18.13
N ASP A 4 26.31 -12.07 18.44
CA ASP A 4 25.08 -12.17 19.26
C ASP A 4 23.83 -12.51 18.42
N ARG A 5 23.78 -12.13 17.16
CA ARG A 5 22.58 -12.35 16.31
C ARG A 5 22.34 -13.81 15.96
N LEU A 6 23.40 -14.53 15.58
CA LEU A 6 23.30 -15.97 15.27
C LEU A 6 22.93 -16.78 16.50
N SER A 7 23.44 -16.40 17.68
CA SER A 7 23.12 -17.08 18.95
C SER A 7 21.66 -16.90 19.37
N ALA A 8 20.96 -15.86 18.87
CA ALA A 8 19.55 -15.60 19.14
C ALA A 8 18.59 -16.42 18.26
N LEU A 9 19.09 -17.10 17.21
CA LEU A 9 18.24 -17.90 16.32
C LEU A 9 17.83 -19.23 16.99
N PRO A 10 16.54 -19.64 16.85
CA PRO A 10 16.06 -20.90 17.43
C PRO A 10 16.78 -22.11 16.82
N GLN A 11 17.21 -23.07 17.67
CA GLN A 11 17.93 -24.26 17.21
C GLN A 11 17.11 -25.11 16.22
N ALA A 12 15.80 -25.25 16.46
CA ALA A 12 14.92 -25.99 15.56
C ALA A 12 14.81 -25.32 14.17
N PHE A 13 14.84 -23.98 14.11
CA PHE A 13 14.91 -23.23 12.85
C PHE A 13 16.21 -23.51 12.12
N LEU A 14 17.36 -23.39 12.80
CA LEU A 14 18.68 -23.64 12.22
C LEU A 14 18.81 -25.07 11.67
N HIS A 15 18.31 -26.05 12.41
CA HIS A 15 18.31 -27.46 11.99
C HIS A 15 17.53 -27.66 10.71
N ARG A 16 16.29 -27.16 10.67
CA ARG A 16 15.43 -27.23 9.47
C ARG A 16 16.07 -26.50 8.26
N MET A 17 16.60 -25.29 8.46
CA MET A 17 17.24 -24.55 7.37
C MET A 17 18.46 -25.28 6.82
N LYS A 18 19.24 -25.98 7.68
CA LYS A 18 20.37 -26.78 7.25
C LYS A 18 19.91 -27.94 6.37
N ASP A 19 18.85 -28.64 6.76
CA ASP A 19 18.29 -29.75 5.98
C ASP A 19 17.70 -29.26 4.64
N MET A 20 17.09 -28.08 4.63
CA MET A 20 16.51 -27.48 3.42
C MET A 20 17.52 -26.95 2.43
N LEU A 21 18.58 -26.30 2.91
CA LEU A 21 19.51 -25.55 2.06
C LEU A 21 20.78 -26.33 1.68
N GLY A 22 21.14 -27.39 2.43
CA GLY A 22 22.36 -28.16 2.14
C GLY A 22 23.60 -27.26 2.08
N ASP A 23 24.27 -27.23 0.92
CA ASP A 23 25.46 -26.41 0.69
C ASP A 23 25.23 -24.90 0.76
N ASP A 24 24.01 -24.44 0.55
CA ASP A 24 23.63 -23.00 0.66
C ASP A 24 23.45 -22.56 2.13
N PHE A 25 23.54 -23.47 3.12
CA PHE A 25 23.28 -23.15 4.53
C PHE A 25 24.32 -22.19 5.14
N GLU A 26 25.61 -22.41 4.90
CA GLU A 26 26.66 -21.52 5.40
C GLU A 26 26.59 -20.12 4.78
N PRO A 27 26.41 -19.95 3.44
CA PRO A 27 26.11 -18.64 2.85
C PRO A 27 24.86 -17.98 3.46
N PHE A 28 23.82 -18.77 3.75
CA PHE A 28 22.60 -18.26 4.39
C PHE A 28 22.88 -17.70 5.79
N LEU A 29 23.64 -18.39 6.63
CA LEU A 29 24.04 -17.91 7.94
C LEU A 29 24.90 -16.64 7.86
N ALA A 30 25.85 -16.61 6.93
CA ALA A 30 26.70 -15.44 6.72
C ALA A 30 25.89 -14.18 6.34
N ALA A 31 24.72 -14.34 5.70
CA ALA A 31 23.85 -13.22 5.38
C ALA A 31 23.22 -12.55 6.63
N TYR A 32 23.10 -13.27 7.75
CA TYR A 32 22.61 -12.69 9.02
C TYR A 32 23.62 -11.73 9.66
N GLU A 33 24.90 -11.86 9.33
CA GLU A 33 25.95 -10.96 9.80
C GLU A 33 26.06 -9.67 8.97
N GLN A 34 25.45 -9.66 7.77
CA GLN A 34 25.48 -8.49 6.90
C GLN A 34 24.58 -7.35 7.45
N PRO A 35 24.95 -6.08 7.18
CA PRO A 35 24.08 -4.95 7.49
C PRO A 35 22.70 -5.10 6.86
N ARG A 36 21.68 -4.55 7.53
CA ARG A 36 20.32 -4.47 6.97
C ARG A 36 20.29 -3.59 5.73
N THR A 37 19.36 -3.91 4.83
CA THR A 37 19.08 -3.09 3.68
C THR A 37 17.85 -2.23 3.92
N TYR A 38 17.90 -0.99 3.48
CA TYR A 38 16.81 -0.03 3.59
C TYR A 38 16.29 0.31 2.20
N GLY A 39 14.97 0.36 2.05
CA GLY A 39 14.35 0.60 0.78
C GLY A 39 13.18 1.59 0.85
N LEU A 40 12.96 2.25 -0.27
CA LEU A 40 11.77 3.06 -0.54
C LEU A 40 11.18 2.69 -1.90
N ARG A 41 9.87 2.87 -2.04
CA ARG A 41 9.14 2.60 -3.28
C ARG A 41 8.41 3.86 -3.73
N VAL A 42 8.73 4.34 -4.92
CA VAL A 42 8.16 5.56 -5.53
C VAL A 42 6.67 5.36 -5.83
N ASN A 43 5.87 6.39 -5.54
CA ASN A 43 4.45 6.46 -5.87
C ASN A 43 4.27 6.91 -7.33
N THR A 44 4.24 5.96 -8.24
CA THR A 44 4.16 6.22 -9.69
C THR A 44 2.81 6.78 -10.16
N ALA A 45 1.80 6.86 -9.27
CA ALA A 45 0.59 7.62 -9.55
C ALA A 45 0.79 9.14 -9.47
N LYS A 46 1.82 9.59 -8.72
CA LYS A 46 2.12 11.02 -8.52
C LYS A 46 3.34 11.50 -9.29
N ILE A 47 4.41 10.71 -9.36
CA ILE A 47 5.71 11.12 -9.90
C ILE A 47 6.36 9.97 -10.68
N SER A 48 7.03 10.25 -11.77
CA SER A 48 7.87 9.27 -12.46
C SER A 48 9.14 8.98 -11.68
N CYS A 49 9.76 7.81 -11.92
CA CYS A 49 11.03 7.46 -11.28
C CYS A 49 12.15 8.44 -11.67
N GLU A 50 12.16 8.87 -12.92
CA GLU A 50 13.15 9.81 -13.46
C GLU A 50 13.03 11.18 -12.80
N GLU A 51 11.81 11.71 -12.63
CA GLU A 51 11.60 12.98 -11.95
C GLU A 51 11.91 12.87 -10.44
N PHE A 52 11.58 11.73 -9.82
CA PHE A 52 11.93 11.47 -8.42
C PHE A 52 13.45 11.49 -8.19
N GLU A 53 14.23 10.85 -9.06
CA GLU A 53 15.71 10.85 -9.00
C GLU A 53 16.31 12.26 -9.08
N GLN A 54 15.62 13.20 -9.73
CA GLN A 54 16.10 14.60 -9.87
C GLN A 54 15.84 15.45 -8.63
N ILE A 55 14.78 15.14 -7.86
CA ILE A 55 14.35 16.00 -6.74
C ILE A 55 14.62 15.40 -5.37
N VAL A 56 14.95 14.11 -5.27
CA VAL A 56 15.24 13.46 -3.99
C VAL A 56 16.54 14.01 -3.40
N PRO A 57 16.55 14.54 -2.14
CA PRO A 57 17.71 15.24 -1.59
C PRO A 57 18.76 14.31 -0.96
N PHE A 58 18.71 13.01 -1.25
CA PHE A 58 19.68 12.02 -0.75
C PHE A 58 19.93 10.94 -1.81
N GLU A 59 21.06 10.25 -1.67
CA GLU A 59 21.46 9.20 -2.59
C GLU A 59 20.50 8.01 -2.55
N VAL A 60 20.08 7.56 -3.74
CA VAL A 60 19.25 6.37 -3.95
C VAL A 60 19.84 5.49 -5.05
N LYS A 61 19.67 4.18 -4.91
CA LYS A 61 20.13 3.19 -5.91
C LYS A 61 18.96 2.28 -6.27
N LYS A 62 18.70 2.07 -7.56
CA LYS A 62 17.60 1.20 -8.04
C LYS A 62 17.68 -0.21 -7.46
N ILE A 63 16.52 -0.73 -7.05
CA ILE A 63 16.33 -2.15 -6.73
C ILE A 63 16.08 -2.88 -8.04
N PRO A 64 16.96 -3.82 -8.46
CA PRO A 64 16.90 -4.39 -9.82
C PRO A 64 15.60 -5.14 -10.14
N TRP A 65 14.95 -5.73 -9.13
CA TRP A 65 13.75 -6.57 -9.28
C TRP A 65 12.43 -5.82 -9.00
N VAL A 66 12.48 -4.53 -8.68
CA VAL A 66 11.29 -3.68 -8.45
C VAL A 66 11.47 -2.37 -9.21
N SER A 67 10.74 -2.18 -10.28
CA SER A 67 10.94 -1.07 -11.25
C SER A 67 10.90 0.33 -10.64
N ASN A 68 10.14 0.52 -9.56
CA ASN A 68 10.02 1.78 -8.81
C ASN A 68 10.59 1.70 -7.39
N GLY A 69 11.42 0.70 -7.11
CA GLY A 69 12.08 0.48 -5.82
C GLY A 69 13.50 1.05 -5.80
N TYR A 70 13.89 1.60 -4.65
CA TYR A 70 15.24 2.13 -4.44
C TYR A 70 15.78 1.75 -3.07
N PHE A 71 17.08 1.45 -3.01
CA PHE A 71 17.85 1.41 -1.78
C PHE A 71 18.23 2.82 -1.35
N TYR A 72 18.40 3.04 -0.03
CA TYR A 72 18.98 4.25 0.56
C TYR A 72 19.88 3.88 1.74
N ASN A 73 20.75 4.81 2.14
CA ASN A 73 21.70 4.59 3.23
C ASN A 73 21.05 4.72 4.61
N GLU A 74 21.54 3.97 5.60
CA GLU A 74 21.00 3.88 6.96
C GLU A 74 21.00 5.21 7.73
N ASP A 75 21.97 6.07 7.49
CA ASP A 75 22.12 7.39 8.12
C ASP A 75 21.08 8.40 7.65
N VAL A 76 20.44 8.16 6.52
CA VAL A 76 19.35 8.99 5.99
C VAL A 76 18.08 8.79 6.83
N ARG A 77 17.30 9.87 6.98
CA ARG A 77 15.98 9.84 7.64
C ARG A 77 14.86 10.23 6.65
N PRO A 78 14.53 9.35 5.68
CA PRO A 78 13.61 9.70 4.59
C PRO A 78 12.21 10.08 5.08
N SER A 79 11.75 9.53 6.21
CA SER A 79 10.43 9.85 6.79
C SER A 79 10.28 11.31 7.25
N ARG A 80 11.40 12.04 7.45
CA ARG A 80 11.40 13.47 7.78
C ARG A 80 11.37 14.38 6.56
N CYS A 81 11.65 13.85 5.38
CA CYS A 81 11.63 14.61 4.13
C CYS A 81 10.21 15.05 3.76
N ALA A 82 10.03 16.28 3.29
CA ALA A 82 8.74 16.80 2.84
C ALA A 82 8.17 15.98 1.66
N LEU A 83 9.01 15.39 0.81
CA LEU A 83 8.58 14.50 -0.26
C LEU A 83 7.86 13.24 0.25
N TYR A 84 8.30 12.69 1.41
CA TYR A 84 7.58 11.60 2.08
C TYR A 84 6.20 12.06 2.56
N GLN A 85 6.12 13.23 3.16
CA GLN A 85 4.86 13.78 3.67
C GLN A 85 3.90 14.21 2.54
N ALA A 86 4.42 14.46 1.33
CA ALA A 86 3.64 14.62 0.11
C ALA A 86 3.20 13.28 -0.51
N GLY A 87 3.60 12.14 0.05
CA GLY A 87 3.23 10.81 -0.39
C GLY A 87 3.89 10.38 -1.70
N LEU A 88 5.11 10.85 -1.99
CA LEU A 88 5.84 10.52 -3.21
C LEU A 88 6.55 9.17 -3.14
N TYR A 89 6.76 8.62 -1.95
CA TYR A 89 7.32 7.28 -1.76
C TYR A 89 6.88 6.65 -0.44
N TYR A 90 6.97 5.33 -0.38
CA TYR A 90 6.70 4.50 0.79
C TYR A 90 8.01 3.85 1.28
N LEU A 91 8.27 3.83 2.58
CA LEU A 91 9.42 3.15 3.16
C LEU A 91 9.10 1.67 3.35
N GLN A 92 9.81 0.81 2.69
CA GLN A 92 9.56 -0.63 2.71
C GLN A 92 10.86 -1.40 2.57
N GLU A 93 10.96 -2.54 3.23
CA GLU A 93 12.06 -3.48 3.06
C GLU A 93 12.07 -4.00 1.61
N PRO A 94 13.23 -4.10 0.95
CA PRO A 94 13.33 -4.40 -0.48
C PRO A 94 12.64 -5.70 -0.92
N SER A 95 12.79 -6.82 -0.18
CA SER A 95 12.13 -8.08 -0.54
C SER A 95 10.62 -8.01 -0.35
N ALA A 96 10.13 -7.24 0.66
CA ALA A 96 8.72 -7.03 0.91
C ALA A 96 7.99 -6.21 -0.19
N MET A 97 8.74 -5.55 -1.08
CA MET A 97 8.18 -4.88 -2.26
C MET A 97 7.82 -5.88 -3.36
N THR A 98 8.50 -7.03 -3.39
CA THR A 98 8.39 -8.02 -4.47
C THR A 98 6.96 -8.52 -4.68
N PRO A 99 6.17 -8.91 -3.65
CA PRO A 99 4.82 -9.44 -3.88
C PRO A 99 3.95 -8.52 -4.73
N ALA A 100 3.82 -7.26 -4.34
CA ALA A 100 2.97 -6.31 -5.07
C ALA A 100 3.49 -5.95 -6.48
N SER A 101 4.80 -6.15 -6.75
CA SER A 101 5.39 -5.95 -8.07
C SER A 101 5.20 -7.13 -9.02
N ARG A 102 4.74 -8.29 -8.52
CA ARG A 102 4.57 -9.54 -9.31
C ARG A 102 3.11 -9.86 -9.63
N ILE A 103 2.16 -9.07 -9.15
CA ILE A 103 0.78 -9.15 -9.58
C ILE A 103 0.47 -7.95 -10.50
N PRO A 104 0.18 -8.16 -11.79
CA PRO A 104 -0.14 -7.08 -12.70
C PRO A 104 -1.52 -6.51 -12.34
N VAL A 105 -1.57 -5.21 -12.03
CA VAL A 105 -2.82 -4.48 -11.73
C VAL A 105 -3.01 -3.38 -12.75
N GLU A 106 -4.19 -3.35 -13.38
CA GLU A 106 -4.55 -2.39 -14.42
C GLU A 106 -5.60 -1.39 -13.90
N PRO A 107 -5.60 -0.13 -14.39
CA PRO A 107 -6.67 0.81 -14.10
C PRO A 107 -8.05 0.24 -14.39
N GLY A 108 -9.01 0.48 -13.50
CA GLY A 108 -10.39 -0.03 -13.62
C GLY A 108 -10.64 -1.38 -12.93
N GLU A 109 -9.60 -2.11 -12.53
CA GLU A 109 -9.74 -3.37 -11.81
C GLU A 109 -10.24 -3.19 -10.36
N TYR A 110 -10.87 -4.23 -9.83
CA TYR A 110 -11.23 -4.33 -8.41
C TYR A 110 -10.22 -5.21 -7.70
N VAL A 111 -9.50 -4.62 -6.76
CA VAL A 111 -8.39 -5.26 -6.06
C VAL A 111 -8.70 -5.39 -4.57
N LEU A 112 -8.46 -6.56 -4.01
CA LEU A 112 -8.48 -6.81 -2.56
C LEU A 112 -7.07 -7.03 -2.04
N ASP A 113 -6.65 -6.25 -1.04
CA ASP A 113 -5.54 -6.61 -0.14
C ASP A 113 -6.18 -7.10 1.19
N MET A 114 -6.13 -8.42 1.42
CA MET A 114 -6.93 -9.07 2.47
C MET A 114 -6.34 -8.90 3.88
N CYS A 115 -5.00 -8.78 3.99
CA CYS A 115 -4.26 -8.63 5.24
C CYS A 115 -3.35 -7.39 5.14
N ALA A 116 -3.92 -6.25 4.77
CA ALA A 116 -3.24 -5.12 4.14
C ALA A 116 -2.30 -4.33 5.05
N ALA A 117 -2.52 -4.31 6.37
CA ALA A 117 -1.77 -3.41 7.24
C ALA A 117 -0.29 -3.84 7.41
N PRO A 118 0.63 -2.87 7.40
CA PRO A 118 0.43 -1.42 7.50
C PRO A 118 0.18 -0.68 6.17
N GLY A 119 0.14 -1.35 5.01
CA GLY A 119 -0.23 -0.74 3.74
C GLY A 119 0.84 -0.74 2.64
N GLY A 120 1.96 -1.44 2.84
CA GLY A 120 3.03 -1.48 1.85
C GLY A 120 2.59 -2.05 0.50
N LYS A 121 1.84 -3.16 0.51
CA LYS A 121 1.29 -3.79 -0.69
C LYS A 121 0.06 -3.04 -1.21
N ALA A 122 -0.87 -2.68 -0.29
CA ALA A 122 -2.06 -1.90 -0.63
C ALA A 122 -1.74 -0.56 -1.33
N THR A 123 -0.71 0.19 -0.86
CA THR A 123 -0.27 1.42 -1.52
C THR A 123 0.35 1.17 -2.89
N ALA A 124 1.02 0.04 -3.10
CA ALA A 124 1.57 -0.33 -4.40
C ALA A 124 0.46 -0.55 -5.44
N VAL A 125 -0.48 -1.45 -5.14
CA VAL A 125 -1.58 -1.77 -6.08
C VAL A 125 -2.57 -0.62 -6.22
N GLY A 126 -2.82 0.15 -5.14
CA GLY A 126 -3.64 1.35 -5.21
C GLY A 126 -3.07 2.42 -6.14
N SER A 127 -1.73 2.59 -6.17
CA SER A 127 -1.07 3.48 -7.13
C SER A 127 -1.20 2.98 -8.56
N ALA A 128 -1.13 1.66 -8.79
CA ALA A 128 -1.29 1.07 -10.13
C ALA A 128 -2.70 1.28 -10.71
N LEU A 129 -3.73 1.36 -9.86
CA LEU A 129 -5.10 1.65 -10.28
C LEU A 129 -5.31 3.08 -10.82
N LYS A 130 -4.41 4.02 -10.56
CA LYS A 130 -4.46 5.42 -11.06
C LYS A 130 -5.81 6.11 -10.85
N GLY A 131 -6.47 5.83 -9.71
CA GLY A 131 -7.78 6.42 -9.37
C GLY A 131 -8.99 5.74 -10.00
N GLU A 132 -8.81 4.75 -10.85
CA GLU A 132 -9.87 3.98 -11.50
C GLU A 132 -10.11 2.64 -10.80
N GLY A 133 -11.31 2.08 -10.96
CA GLY A 133 -11.67 0.82 -10.29
C GLY A 133 -11.86 0.96 -8.78
N LEU A 134 -11.41 -0.05 -8.02
CA LEU A 134 -11.61 -0.10 -6.57
C LEU A 134 -10.44 -0.82 -5.87
N LEU A 135 -9.90 -0.21 -4.82
CA LEU A 135 -9.08 -0.88 -3.82
C LEU A 135 -9.90 -1.16 -2.56
N VAL A 136 -10.06 -2.42 -2.18
CA VAL A 136 -10.51 -2.82 -0.84
C VAL A 136 -9.28 -3.29 -0.06
N ALA A 137 -8.97 -2.61 1.02
CA ALA A 137 -7.86 -2.95 1.91
C ALA A 137 -8.42 -3.32 3.30
N ASN A 138 -8.16 -4.55 3.75
CA ASN A 138 -8.71 -5.08 4.98
C ASN A 138 -7.63 -5.42 6.01
N ASP A 139 -7.92 -5.23 7.28
CA ASP A 139 -7.18 -5.83 8.39
C ASP A 139 -8.11 -6.07 9.58
N ILE A 140 -7.96 -7.23 10.23
CA ILE A 140 -8.79 -7.61 11.39
C ILE A 140 -8.49 -6.78 12.65
N SER A 141 -7.31 -6.17 12.74
CA SER A 141 -6.91 -5.31 13.85
C SER A 141 -7.30 -3.86 13.60
N THR A 142 -8.17 -3.31 14.42
CA THR A 142 -8.61 -1.92 14.33
C THR A 142 -7.45 -0.92 14.39
N THR A 143 -6.45 -1.18 15.22
CA THR A 143 -5.26 -0.31 15.34
C THR A 143 -4.43 -0.34 14.07
N ARG A 144 -4.18 -1.55 13.53
CA ARG A 144 -3.43 -1.72 12.28
C ARG A 144 -4.19 -1.13 11.08
N ALA A 145 -5.50 -1.32 11.02
CA ALA A 145 -6.34 -0.78 9.94
C ALA A 145 -6.41 0.77 9.95
N ARG A 146 -6.25 1.42 11.11
CA ARG A 146 -6.09 2.89 11.18
C ARG A 146 -4.74 3.35 10.62
N ALA A 147 -3.66 2.62 10.90
CA ALA A 147 -2.34 2.90 10.31
C ALA A 147 -2.36 2.67 8.79
N LEU A 148 -3.02 1.61 8.32
CA LEU A 148 -3.27 1.35 6.90
C LEU A 148 -3.99 2.51 6.22
N LEU A 149 -5.10 3.00 6.80
CA LEU A 149 -5.83 4.15 6.27
C LEU A 149 -4.91 5.38 6.15
N ARG A 150 -4.11 5.66 7.19
CA ARG A 150 -3.16 6.78 7.18
C ARG A 150 -2.20 6.70 6.00
N ASN A 151 -1.65 5.53 5.70
CA ASN A 151 -0.71 5.32 4.61
C ASN A 151 -1.39 5.43 3.22
N LEU A 152 -2.62 4.92 3.08
CA LEU A 152 -3.40 5.06 1.85
C LEU A 152 -3.78 6.53 1.57
N GLU A 153 -4.17 7.28 2.62
CA GLU A 153 -4.44 8.71 2.51
C GLU A 153 -3.17 9.52 2.18
N LEU A 154 -2.02 9.16 2.78
CA LEU A 154 -0.71 9.77 2.46
C LEU A 154 -0.35 9.58 0.98
N PHE A 155 -0.62 8.40 0.43
CA PHE A 155 -0.41 8.10 -0.98
C PHE A 155 -1.40 8.80 -1.92
N GLY A 156 -2.49 9.36 -1.37
CA GLY A 156 -3.50 10.08 -2.14
C GLY A 156 -4.39 9.17 -2.98
N ILE A 157 -4.62 7.93 -2.55
CA ILE A 157 -5.47 6.96 -3.26
C ILE A 157 -6.95 7.33 -3.06
N PRO A 158 -7.70 7.71 -4.11
CA PRO A 158 -9.06 8.20 -3.95
C PRO A 158 -10.13 7.11 -4.01
N ASN A 159 -9.86 6.00 -4.70
CA ASN A 159 -10.80 4.91 -4.99
C ASN A 159 -10.69 3.75 -4.00
N LEU A 160 -10.66 4.05 -2.70
CA LEU A 160 -10.37 3.08 -1.63
C LEU A 160 -11.60 2.79 -0.75
N PHE A 161 -11.64 1.55 -0.24
CA PHE A 161 -12.40 1.16 0.95
C PHE A 161 -11.45 0.50 1.94
N VAL A 162 -11.44 0.98 3.18
CA VAL A 162 -10.68 0.36 4.27
C VAL A 162 -11.66 -0.30 5.22
N SER A 163 -11.61 -1.62 5.28
CA SER A 163 -12.46 -2.44 6.15
C SER A 163 -11.69 -2.96 7.36
N ASN A 164 -12.44 -3.25 8.42
CA ASN A 164 -11.93 -3.91 9.62
C ASN A 164 -12.85 -5.12 9.91
N GLU A 165 -12.67 -6.17 9.09
CA GLU A 165 -13.56 -7.32 9.07
C GLU A 165 -12.81 -8.64 9.07
N LYS A 166 -13.50 -9.69 9.53
CA LYS A 166 -13.06 -11.07 9.33
C LYS A 166 -13.29 -11.45 7.86
N PRO A 167 -12.33 -12.08 7.18
CA PRO A 167 -12.46 -12.48 5.78
C PRO A 167 -13.68 -13.33 5.47
N GLU A 168 -14.08 -14.24 6.37
CA GLU A 168 -15.29 -15.09 6.22
C GLU A 168 -16.58 -14.28 6.07
N LYS A 169 -16.61 -13.09 6.69
CA LYS A 169 -17.76 -12.19 6.58
C LYS A 169 -17.76 -11.44 5.24
N MET A 170 -16.57 -11.16 4.71
CA MET A 170 -16.41 -10.49 3.42
C MET A 170 -16.87 -11.36 2.24
N VAL A 171 -16.65 -12.68 2.27
CA VAL A 171 -17.07 -13.63 1.24
C VAL A 171 -18.55 -13.46 0.88
N LYS A 172 -19.43 -13.26 1.87
CA LYS A 172 -20.88 -13.09 1.65
C LYS A 172 -21.24 -11.83 0.85
N ASN A 173 -20.37 -10.81 0.90
CA ASN A 173 -20.61 -9.52 0.26
C ASN A 173 -19.90 -9.39 -1.09
N PHE A 174 -18.84 -10.16 -1.30
CA PHE A 174 -17.96 -10.08 -2.46
C PHE A 174 -17.76 -11.43 -3.17
N PRO A 175 -18.79 -12.28 -3.39
CA PRO A 175 -18.61 -13.54 -4.09
C PRO A 175 -18.15 -13.27 -5.54
N GLU A 176 -17.04 -13.87 -5.96
CA GLU A 176 -16.47 -13.74 -7.32
C GLU A 176 -16.39 -12.28 -7.82
N PHE A 177 -15.92 -11.39 -6.95
CA PHE A 177 -16.00 -9.94 -7.18
C PHE A 177 -14.66 -9.32 -7.63
N PHE A 178 -13.53 -9.79 -7.11
CA PHE A 178 -12.25 -9.16 -7.33
C PHE A 178 -11.51 -9.71 -8.54
N HIS A 179 -10.93 -8.81 -9.35
CA HIS A 179 -10.02 -9.15 -10.45
C HIS A 179 -8.68 -9.62 -9.92
N LYS A 180 -8.22 -8.97 -8.85
CA LYS A 180 -6.93 -9.26 -8.19
C LYS A 180 -7.11 -9.36 -6.68
N ILE A 181 -6.45 -10.34 -6.08
CA ILE A 181 -6.37 -10.47 -4.62
C ILE A 181 -4.91 -10.60 -4.20
N ILE A 182 -4.50 -9.79 -3.23
CA ILE A 182 -3.25 -9.99 -2.50
C ILE A 182 -3.59 -10.60 -1.15
N LEU A 183 -3.00 -11.74 -0.89
CA LEU A 183 -3.01 -12.41 0.40
C LEU A 183 -1.58 -12.48 0.94
N ASP A 184 -1.13 -11.37 1.53
CA ASP A 184 0.09 -11.37 2.35
C ASP A 184 -0.27 -11.95 3.71
N ALA A 185 -0.14 -13.26 3.82
CA ALA A 185 -0.73 -14.01 4.91
C ALA A 185 0.01 -13.78 6.25
N PRO A 186 -0.72 -13.72 7.37
CA PRO A 186 -0.07 -13.77 8.68
C PRO A 186 0.73 -15.07 8.78
N CYS A 187 2.03 -14.96 9.10
CA CYS A 187 2.98 -16.06 9.08
C CYS A 187 3.94 -16.00 10.27
N SER A 188 4.77 -17.03 10.45
CA SER A 188 5.73 -17.12 11.53
C SER A 188 6.86 -16.08 11.46
N GLY A 189 7.06 -15.44 10.30
CA GLY A 189 7.96 -14.31 10.13
C GLY A 189 9.45 -14.65 10.14
N GLU A 190 9.83 -15.88 9.83
CA GLU A 190 11.21 -16.36 9.87
C GLU A 190 12.18 -15.56 8.99
N GLY A 191 11.69 -15.10 7.84
CA GLY A 191 12.43 -14.22 6.95
C GLY A 191 12.71 -12.84 7.53
N MET A 192 12.05 -12.47 8.64
CA MET A 192 12.22 -11.19 9.33
C MET A 192 13.12 -11.26 10.57
N PHE A 193 13.64 -12.44 10.95
CA PHE A 193 14.43 -12.59 12.19
C PHE A 193 15.65 -11.66 12.25
N ARG A 194 16.28 -11.39 11.10
CA ARG A 194 17.39 -10.44 11.00
C ARG A 194 16.96 -9.02 11.32
N LYS A 195 15.73 -8.66 10.96
CA LYS A 195 15.15 -7.32 11.15
C LYS A 195 14.52 -7.16 12.54
N GLU A 196 13.84 -8.20 13.05
CA GLU A 196 13.04 -8.16 14.27
C GLU A 196 13.40 -9.37 15.16
N GLU A 197 14.44 -9.22 15.98
CA GLU A 197 14.93 -10.29 16.87
C GLU A 197 13.86 -10.83 17.84
N ALA A 198 12.87 -10.00 18.19
CA ALA A 198 11.75 -10.43 19.03
C ALA A 198 10.96 -11.59 18.40
N LEU A 199 10.84 -11.60 17.05
CA LEU A 199 10.15 -12.69 16.35
C LEU A 199 10.87 -14.02 16.52
N ALA A 200 12.20 -14.03 16.49
CA ALA A 200 13.00 -15.23 16.71
C ALA A 200 12.84 -15.78 18.13
N LYS A 201 12.74 -14.91 19.15
CA LYS A 201 12.57 -15.31 20.56
C LYS A 201 11.20 -15.96 20.83
N ASP A 202 10.17 -15.51 20.13
CA ASP A 202 8.78 -15.97 20.29
C ASP A 202 8.40 -17.08 19.30
N TRP A 203 9.33 -17.50 18.45
CA TRP A 203 9.07 -18.50 17.41
C TRP A 203 9.19 -19.92 17.95
N THR A 204 8.25 -20.78 17.53
CA THR A 204 8.31 -22.23 17.70
C THR A 204 7.79 -22.95 16.46
N PRO A 205 8.13 -24.23 16.21
CA PRO A 205 7.58 -25.00 15.10
C PRO A 205 6.05 -25.08 15.14
N GLU A 206 5.46 -25.22 16.32
CA GLU A 206 4.01 -25.34 16.53
C GLU A 206 3.28 -24.07 16.10
N LYS A 207 3.92 -22.91 16.25
CA LYS A 207 3.37 -21.62 15.80
C LYS A 207 3.24 -21.57 14.27
N SER A 208 4.19 -22.10 13.53
CA SER A 208 4.10 -22.21 12.06
C SER A 208 2.96 -23.12 11.64
N GLU A 209 2.75 -24.26 12.35
CA GLU A 209 1.63 -25.16 12.09
C GLU A 209 0.27 -24.52 12.41
N GLU A 210 0.16 -23.75 13.49
CA GLU A 210 -1.05 -23.01 13.84
C GLU A 210 -1.39 -21.97 12.77
N LEU A 211 -0.40 -21.20 12.34
CA LEU A 211 -0.58 -20.18 11.30
C LEU A 211 -0.95 -20.79 9.95
N SER A 212 -0.40 -21.97 9.61
CA SER A 212 -0.76 -22.67 8.39
C SER A 212 -2.25 -23.01 8.30
N ARG A 213 -2.90 -23.33 9.44
CA ARG A 213 -4.36 -23.56 9.48
C ARG A 213 -5.16 -22.29 9.20
N ILE A 214 -4.70 -21.15 9.72
CA ILE A 214 -5.30 -19.84 9.44
C ILE A 214 -5.12 -19.49 7.95
N GLN A 215 -3.93 -19.69 7.40
CA GLN A 215 -3.59 -19.41 6.01
C GLN A 215 -4.47 -20.24 5.05
N LYS A 216 -4.71 -21.52 5.34
CA LYS A 216 -5.63 -22.34 4.57
C LYS A 216 -7.03 -21.74 4.48
N GLN A 217 -7.58 -21.29 5.62
CA GLN A 217 -8.92 -20.67 5.62
C GLN A 217 -8.92 -19.33 4.84
N LEU A 218 -7.85 -18.53 4.97
CA LEU A 218 -7.71 -17.28 4.21
C LEU A 218 -7.64 -17.55 2.70
N CYS A 219 -6.92 -18.58 2.27
CA CYS A 219 -6.83 -18.99 0.87
C CYS A 219 -8.20 -19.38 0.30
N LEU A 220 -9.01 -20.17 1.04
CA LEU A 220 -10.38 -20.50 0.62
C LEU A 220 -11.25 -19.26 0.47
N ASN A 221 -11.21 -18.36 1.46
CA ASN A 221 -11.96 -17.12 1.41
C ASN A 221 -11.55 -16.24 0.22
N ALA A 222 -10.24 -16.18 -0.08
CA ALA A 222 -9.73 -15.46 -1.24
C ALA A 222 -10.22 -16.08 -2.56
N ALA A 223 -10.17 -17.42 -2.70
CA ALA A 223 -10.66 -18.14 -3.89
C ALA A 223 -12.15 -17.91 -4.14
N ASP A 224 -12.97 -17.86 -3.07
CA ASP A 224 -14.42 -17.60 -3.16
C ASP A 224 -14.73 -16.15 -3.58
N MET A 225 -13.84 -15.19 -3.25
CA MET A 225 -13.99 -13.78 -3.63
C MET A 225 -13.34 -13.44 -4.98
N LEU A 226 -12.44 -14.30 -5.48
CA LEU A 226 -11.76 -14.12 -6.76
C LEU A 226 -12.72 -14.46 -7.90
N GLN A 227 -12.89 -13.53 -8.86
CA GLN A 227 -13.74 -13.79 -10.04
C GLN A 227 -13.09 -14.80 -11.00
N PRO A 228 -13.88 -15.45 -11.89
CA PRO A 228 -13.34 -16.23 -12.99
C PRO A 228 -12.35 -15.40 -13.82
N GLY A 229 -11.19 -15.97 -14.19
CA GLY A 229 -10.12 -15.27 -14.89
C GLY A 229 -9.27 -14.33 -14.01
N GLY A 230 -9.65 -14.14 -12.73
CA GLY A 230 -8.92 -13.32 -11.79
C GLY A 230 -7.61 -13.95 -11.31
N GLN A 231 -6.75 -13.14 -10.68
CA GLN A 231 -5.45 -13.59 -10.17
C GLN A 231 -5.32 -13.32 -8.67
N MET A 232 -4.74 -14.28 -7.96
CA MET A 232 -4.42 -14.17 -6.53
C MET A 232 -2.93 -14.35 -6.31
N LEU A 233 -2.31 -13.37 -5.65
CA LEU A 233 -0.96 -13.51 -5.14
C LEU A 233 -1.00 -13.90 -3.66
N TYR A 234 -0.50 -15.08 -3.35
CA TYR A 234 -0.19 -15.53 -1.99
C TYR A 234 1.26 -15.17 -1.67
N SER A 235 1.52 -14.58 -0.51
CA SER A 235 2.88 -14.33 -0.02
C SER A 235 2.99 -14.50 1.48
N THR A 236 4.20 -14.86 1.92
CA THR A 236 4.61 -14.91 3.32
C THR A 236 6.02 -14.33 3.47
N CYS A 237 6.38 -13.92 4.68
CA CYS A 237 7.76 -13.61 5.04
C CYS A 237 8.36 -14.71 5.91
N THR A 238 8.12 -15.98 5.58
CA THR A 238 8.70 -17.14 6.26
C THR A 238 9.45 -18.05 5.29
N PHE A 239 10.19 -19.03 5.84
CA PHE A 239 10.84 -20.10 5.07
C PHE A 239 10.18 -21.46 5.32
N ALA A 240 9.16 -21.52 6.20
CA ALA A 240 8.56 -22.78 6.63
C ALA A 240 7.74 -23.43 5.47
N PRO A 241 8.07 -24.63 4.99
CA PRO A 241 7.32 -25.30 3.94
C PRO A 241 5.84 -25.50 4.27
N CYS A 242 5.48 -25.67 5.55
CA CYS A 242 4.10 -25.83 5.98
C CYS A 242 3.24 -24.57 5.81
N GLU A 243 3.90 -23.39 5.71
CA GLU A 243 3.25 -22.10 5.44
C GLU A 243 3.39 -21.66 3.96
N ASP A 244 4.20 -22.37 3.17
CA ASP A 244 4.57 -22.02 1.81
C ASP A 244 4.08 -23.09 0.80
N GLU A 245 4.96 -23.98 0.30
CA GLU A 245 4.60 -24.98 -0.73
C GLU A 245 3.46 -25.89 -0.29
N GLN A 246 3.38 -26.27 0.98
CA GLN A 246 2.32 -27.15 1.46
C GLN A 246 0.94 -26.46 1.46
N ILE A 247 0.91 -25.13 1.71
CA ILE A 247 -0.33 -24.35 1.54
C ILE A 247 -0.76 -24.36 0.09
N ILE A 248 0.15 -24.08 -0.82
CA ILE A 248 -0.16 -24.02 -2.26
C ILE A 248 -0.57 -25.40 -2.79
N SER A 249 0.16 -26.46 -2.43
CA SER A 249 -0.18 -27.85 -2.80
C SER A 249 -1.58 -28.22 -2.33
N TRP A 250 -1.88 -27.90 -1.08
CA TRP A 250 -3.20 -28.15 -0.49
C TRP A 250 -4.28 -27.33 -1.21
N LEU A 251 -4.05 -26.04 -1.47
CA LEU A 251 -5.01 -25.15 -2.13
C LEU A 251 -5.36 -25.64 -3.55
N LEU A 252 -4.38 -26.06 -4.34
CA LEU A 252 -4.60 -26.59 -5.69
C LEU A 252 -5.43 -27.88 -5.71
N ARG A 253 -5.42 -28.67 -4.63
CA ARG A 253 -6.29 -29.83 -4.48
C ARG A 253 -7.72 -29.46 -4.06
N GLU A 254 -7.86 -28.50 -3.16
CA GLU A 254 -9.18 -28.04 -2.67
C GLU A 254 -9.92 -27.16 -3.69
N ARG A 255 -9.18 -26.49 -4.57
CA ARG A 255 -9.67 -25.55 -5.57
C ARG A 255 -9.05 -25.87 -6.94
N PRO A 256 -9.54 -26.93 -7.62
CA PRO A 256 -8.98 -27.37 -8.92
C PRO A 256 -9.14 -26.35 -10.04
N GLU A 257 -10.01 -25.36 -9.87
CA GLU A 257 -10.17 -24.20 -10.76
C GLU A 257 -9.00 -23.19 -10.67
N LEU A 258 -8.11 -23.33 -9.68
CA LEU A 258 -6.91 -22.52 -9.55
C LEU A 258 -5.70 -23.22 -10.19
N SER A 259 -4.86 -22.45 -10.86
CA SER A 259 -3.59 -22.92 -11.39
C SER A 259 -2.47 -21.94 -11.10
N LEU A 260 -1.26 -22.45 -10.86
CA LEU A 260 -0.08 -21.61 -10.72
C LEU A 260 0.35 -21.05 -12.08
N ILE A 261 0.63 -19.75 -12.13
CA ILE A 261 1.24 -19.08 -13.27
C ILE A 261 2.64 -18.57 -12.90
N SER A 262 3.55 -18.52 -13.89
CA SER A 262 4.90 -18.02 -13.67
C SER A 262 4.87 -16.50 -13.50
N MET A 263 5.71 -16.00 -12.60
CA MET A 263 5.96 -14.58 -12.42
C MET A 263 7.21 -14.16 -13.22
N GLU A 264 7.37 -12.86 -13.43
CA GLU A 264 8.61 -12.30 -13.97
C GLU A 264 9.79 -12.71 -13.09
N ASP A 265 10.82 -13.28 -13.72
CA ASP A 265 11.99 -13.83 -13.04
C ASP A 265 13.03 -12.76 -12.71
N TYR A 266 13.94 -13.12 -11.78
CA TYR A 266 15.12 -12.35 -11.44
C TYR A 266 16.21 -13.33 -10.96
N GLU A 267 17.46 -13.09 -11.33
CA GLU A 267 18.59 -14.01 -11.06
C GLU A 267 18.79 -14.38 -9.58
N GLY A 268 18.35 -13.50 -8.66
CA GLY A 268 18.37 -13.72 -7.20
C GLY A 268 17.21 -14.56 -6.67
N PHE A 269 16.19 -14.85 -7.49
CA PHE A 269 15.07 -15.68 -7.07
C PHE A 269 15.42 -17.16 -7.10
N SER A 270 14.92 -17.91 -6.12
CA SER A 270 14.90 -19.38 -6.15
C SER A 270 13.49 -19.85 -6.50
N THR A 271 13.38 -20.92 -7.24
CA THR A 271 12.09 -21.58 -7.50
C THR A 271 11.58 -22.25 -6.24
N GLY A 272 10.25 -22.39 -6.11
CA GLY A 272 9.66 -23.27 -5.11
C GLY A 272 10.13 -24.72 -5.31
N ASN A 273 10.22 -25.47 -4.22
CA ASN A 273 10.69 -26.86 -4.24
C ASN A 273 9.51 -27.83 -4.13
N PRO A 274 9.22 -28.66 -5.16
CA PRO A 274 8.17 -29.68 -5.10
C PRO A 274 8.30 -30.65 -3.92
N GLU A 275 9.51 -31.02 -3.51
CA GLU A 275 9.75 -31.94 -2.40
C GLU A 275 9.37 -31.36 -1.03
N TRP A 276 9.28 -30.04 -0.93
CA TRP A 276 8.81 -29.36 0.29
C TRP A 276 7.26 -29.27 0.35
N GLY A 277 6.58 -29.58 -0.75
CA GLY A 277 5.14 -29.73 -0.89
C GLY A 277 4.70 -31.19 -0.96
N ASP A 278 3.96 -31.51 -2.01
CA ASP A 278 3.43 -32.86 -2.29
C ASP A 278 4.04 -33.51 -3.56
N GLY A 279 5.16 -33.00 -4.03
CA GLY A 279 5.82 -33.45 -5.25
C GLY A 279 5.27 -32.82 -6.53
N ASN A 280 4.29 -31.93 -6.47
CA ASN A 280 3.69 -31.31 -7.65
C ASN A 280 4.73 -30.42 -8.38
N PRO A 281 5.10 -30.75 -9.64
CA PRO A 281 6.12 -30.02 -10.38
C PRO A 281 5.73 -28.55 -10.68
N GLN A 282 4.46 -28.20 -10.61
CA GLN A 282 4.02 -26.81 -10.78
C GLN A 282 4.51 -25.89 -9.68
N LEU A 283 4.85 -26.40 -8.49
CA LEU A 283 5.42 -25.62 -7.40
C LEU A 283 6.72 -24.90 -7.78
N LYS A 284 7.42 -25.36 -8.82
CA LYS A 284 8.58 -24.63 -9.39
C LYS A 284 8.23 -23.24 -9.93
N LYS A 285 6.94 -22.92 -10.14
CA LYS A 285 6.47 -21.58 -10.52
C LYS A 285 6.38 -20.62 -9.33
N CYS A 286 6.41 -21.13 -8.09
CA CYS A 286 6.56 -20.31 -6.89
C CYS A 286 7.95 -19.68 -6.84
N VAL A 287 8.07 -18.57 -6.15
CA VAL A 287 9.33 -17.87 -5.94
C VAL A 287 9.67 -17.88 -4.46
N ARG A 288 10.93 -18.20 -4.14
CA ARG A 288 11.53 -18.03 -2.83
C ARG A 288 12.64 -16.98 -2.88
N ILE A 289 12.64 -16.08 -1.92
CA ILE A 289 13.64 -15.06 -1.73
C ILE A 289 14.45 -15.41 -0.49
N PHE A 290 15.75 -15.56 -0.66
CA PHE A 290 16.69 -15.84 0.42
C PHE A 290 17.72 -14.72 0.55
N PRO A 291 18.09 -14.31 1.79
CA PRO A 291 18.98 -13.17 2.02
C PRO A 291 20.44 -13.39 1.54
N HIS A 292 20.87 -14.62 1.30
CA HIS A 292 22.19 -14.93 0.75
C HIS A 292 22.26 -14.85 -0.79
N LYS A 293 21.10 -14.82 -1.48
CA LYS A 293 21.02 -14.73 -2.95
C LYS A 293 20.74 -13.34 -3.46
N MET A 294 20.12 -12.48 -2.61
CA MET A 294 19.82 -11.10 -2.98
C MET A 294 19.75 -10.18 -1.77
N GLN A 295 19.87 -8.88 -2.01
CA GLN A 295 19.82 -7.86 -0.96
C GLN A 295 18.41 -7.68 -0.45
N GLY A 296 18.09 -8.22 0.71
CA GLY A 296 16.76 -8.16 1.33
C GLY A 296 16.60 -9.21 2.42
N GLU A 297 15.39 -9.32 2.93
CA GLU A 297 14.97 -10.33 3.89
C GLU A 297 14.39 -11.55 3.16
N GLY A 298 13.67 -12.45 3.86
CA GLY A 298 13.09 -13.65 3.25
C GLY A 298 11.63 -13.49 2.84
N HIS A 299 11.25 -14.03 1.67
CA HIS A 299 9.84 -14.09 1.24
C HIS A 299 9.56 -15.34 0.42
N PHE A 300 8.29 -15.75 0.43
CA PHE A 300 7.71 -16.73 -0.49
C PHE A 300 6.56 -16.09 -1.26
N LEU A 301 6.44 -16.44 -2.56
CA LEU A 301 5.40 -15.94 -3.45
C LEU A 301 4.83 -17.07 -4.31
N ALA A 302 3.51 -17.07 -4.48
CA ALA A 302 2.81 -17.92 -5.44
C ALA A 302 1.72 -17.09 -6.14
N LEU A 303 1.77 -17.01 -7.48
CA LEU A 303 0.75 -16.35 -8.27
C LEU A 303 -0.17 -17.41 -8.86
N LEU A 304 -1.45 -17.30 -8.52
CA LEU A 304 -2.51 -18.23 -8.97
C LEU A 304 -3.49 -17.49 -9.87
N GLN A 305 -4.05 -18.23 -10.83
CA GLN A 305 -5.12 -17.75 -11.69
C GLN A 305 -6.32 -18.68 -11.59
N LYS A 306 -7.52 -18.11 -11.47
CA LYS A 306 -8.79 -18.83 -11.50
C LYS A 306 -9.21 -19.07 -12.94
N GLU A 307 -9.65 -20.26 -13.26
CA GLU A 307 -10.18 -20.63 -14.58
C GLU A 307 -11.40 -19.77 -14.95
N GLY A 308 -11.58 -19.50 -16.24
CA GLY A 308 -12.70 -18.74 -16.78
C GLY A 308 -12.31 -17.36 -17.30
N THR A 309 -13.32 -16.55 -17.58
CA THR A 309 -13.17 -15.17 -18.06
C THR A 309 -13.89 -14.21 -17.14
N ALA A 310 -13.28 -13.06 -16.89
CA ALA A 310 -13.87 -12.01 -16.08
C ALA A 310 -15.22 -11.57 -16.65
N GLY A 311 -16.23 -11.50 -15.78
CA GLY A 311 -17.48 -10.83 -16.11
C GLY A 311 -17.30 -9.30 -16.19
N PRO A 312 -18.26 -8.59 -16.78
CA PRO A 312 -18.22 -7.12 -16.77
C PRO A 312 -18.25 -6.61 -15.31
N SER A 313 -17.40 -5.66 -15.01
CA SER A 313 -17.37 -5.00 -13.71
C SER A 313 -18.76 -4.49 -13.33
N ALA A 314 -19.21 -4.77 -12.10
CA ALA A 314 -20.54 -4.39 -11.63
C ALA A 314 -20.74 -2.88 -11.75
N GLY A 315 -21.84 -2.51 -12.39
CA GLY A 315 -22.15 -1.17 -12.87
C GLY A 315 -22.16 -0.04 -11.84
N THR A 316 -22.45 1.15 -12.35
CA THR A 316 -22.38 2.46 -11.69
C THR A 316 -23.14 2.56 -10.37
N SER A 317 -22.54 3.22 -9.39
CA SER A 317 -23.12 3.62 -8.11
C SER A 317 -24.43 4.41 -8.27
N LYS A 318 -25.34 4.26 -7.31
CA LYS A 318 -26.57 5.08 -7.23
C LYS A 318 -26.19 6.55 -7.03
N THR A 319 -26.70 7.39 -7.91
CA THR A 319 -26.58 8.86 -7.80
C THR A 319 -27.21 9.35 -6.49
N SER A 320 -26.42 9.94 -5.60
CA SER A 320 -26.96 10.75 -4.50
C SER A 320 -27.23 12.16 -5.02
N ARG A 321 -28.44 12.69 -4.81
CA ARG A 321 -28.72 14.11 -5.08
C ARG A 321 -28.15 14.93 -3.93
N LEU A 322 -27.06 15.65 -4.19
CA LEU A 322 -26.57 16.67 -3.26
C LEU A 322 -27.63 17.81 -3.12
N ALA A 323 -27.85 18.27 -1.90
CA ALA A 323 -28.60 19.49 -1.68
C ALA A 323 -27.87 20.69 -2.31
N ALA A 324 -28.63 21.60 -2.93
CA ALA A 324 -28.12 22.67 -3.76
C ALA A 324 -27.17 23.64 -3.00
N ASP A 325 -27.48 23.91 -1.73
CA ASP A 325 -26.65 24.75 -0.86
C ASP A 325 -25.29 24.13 -0.55
N ILE A 326 -25.23 22.82 -0.31
CA ILE A 326 -23.98 22.09 -0.05
C ILE A 326 -23.12 22.08 -1.28
N ARG A 327 -23.70 21.78 -2.43
CA ARG A 327 -23.00 21.82 -3.71
C ARG A 327 -22.37 23.19 -3.95
N LYS A 328 -23.11 24.27 -3.66
CA LYS A 328 -22.64 25.66 -3.79
C LYS A 328 -21.37 25.92 -2.96
N TYR A 329 -21.30 25.48 -1.68
CA TYR A 329 -20.11 25.70 -0.84
C TYR A 329 -18.88 24.95 -1.35
N MET A 330 -19.06 23.76 -1.91
CA MET A 330 -17.97 23.01 -2.53
C MET A 330 -17.54 23.66 -3.85
N GLU A 331 -18.48 24.11 -4.70
CA GLU A 331 -18.19 24.83 -5.94
C GLU A 331 -17.44 26.14 -5.67
N GLU A 332 -17.80 26.88 -4.63
CA GLU A 332 -17.08 28.08 -4.21
C GLU A 332 -15.63 27.76 -3.83
N PHE A 333 -15.40 26.70 -3.06
CA PHE A 333 -14.05 26.25 -2.72
C PHE A 333 -13.25 25.78 -3.95
N PHE A 334 -13.85 24.95 -4.81
CA PHE A 334 -13.19 24.45 -6.03
C PHE A 334 -12.84 25.59 -7.01
N LYS A 335 -13.71 26.58 -7.11
CA LYS A 335 -13.42 27.80 -7.88
C LYS A 335 -12.29 28.62 -7.24
N GLU A 336 -12.27 28.74 -5.90
CA GLU A 336 -11.22 29.48 -5.19
C GLU A 336 -9.84 28.88 -5.38
N ILE A 337 -9.71 27.53 -5.41
CA ILE A 337 -8.45 26.86 -5.67
C ILE A 337 -8.14 26.66 -7.16
N GLY A 338 -9.06 27.02 -8.07
CA GLY A 338 -8.90 26.78 -9.50
C GLY A 338 -8.79 25.29 -9.82
N LEU A 339 -9.73 24.47 -9.30
CA LEU A 339 -9.74 23.02 -9.54
C LEU A 339 -9.88 22.72 -11.03
N LYS A 340 -8.94 21.93 -11.59
CA LYS A 340 -8.98 21.43 -12.98
C LYS A 340 -9.47 19.98 -13.01
N THR A 341 -8.78 19.11 -12.29
CA THR A 341 -9.06 17.68 -12.18
C THR A 341 -8.82 17.21 -10.76
N LEU A 342 -9.30 16.02 -10.42
CA LEU A 342 -8.96 15.32 -9.19
C LEU A 342 -8.44 13.92 -9.57
N ASP A 343 -7.21 13.63 -9.23
CA ASP A 343 -6.51 12.40 -9.59
C ASP A 343 -6.54 12.11 -11.11
N GLY A 344 -6.35 13.16 -11.92
CA GLY A 344 -6.33 13.10 -13.38
C GLY A 344 -7.70 13.03 -14.06
N GLN A 345 -8.80 13.06 -13.30
CA GLN A 345 -10.17 12.92 -13.80
C GLN A 345 -11.02 14.16 -13.54
N GLU A 346 -12.03 14.40 -14.39
CA GLU A 346 -13.06 15.41 -14.12
C GLU A 346 -13.87 15.01 -12.86
N PHE A 347 -14.18 16.02 -12.02
CA PHE A 347 -14.89 15.79 -10.77
C PHE A 347 -16.37 15.43 -11.02
N ASP A 348 -16.74 14.19 -10.68
CA ASP A 348 -18.12 13.68 -10.82
C ASP A 348 -18.94 13.92 -9.55
N TRP A 349 -19.82 14.91 -9.60
CA TRP A 349 -20.72 15.26 -8.50
C TRP A 349 -21.64 14.12 -8.04
N ASN A 350 -21.92 13.14 -8.89
CA ASN A 350 -22.75 11.99 -8.55
C ASN A 350 -22.07 11.01 -7.57
N ARG A 351 -20.75 11.12 -7.44
CA ARG A 351 -19.93 10.32 -6.52
C ARG A 351 -19.79 10.94 -5.13
N VAL A 352 -20.36 12.13 -4.89
CA VAL A 352 -20.26 12.82 -3.60
C VAL A 352 -21.32 12.29 -2.64
N GLU A 353 -20.88 11.83 -1.48
CA GLU A 353 -21.74 11.38 -0.38
C GLU A 353 -21.47 12.19 0.89
N ILE A 354 -22.56 12.52 1.62
CA ILE A 354 -22.48 13.23 2.90
C ILE A 354 -22.92 12.30 4.02
N ARG A 355 -22.10 12.21 5.05
CA ARG A 355 -22.40 11.48 6.29
C ARG A 355 -22.23 12.44 7.47
N ALA A 356 -23.33 12.81 8.07
CA ALA A 356 -23.43 13.92 9.05
C ALA A 356 -22.90 15.24 8.45
N ASP A 357 -21.75 15.73 8.89
CA ASP A 357 -21.08 16.95 8.40
C ASP A 357 -19.85 16.66 7.53
N LYS A 358 -19.57 15.39 7.22
CA LYS A 358 -18.39 14.94 6.46
C LYS A 358 -18.75 14.62 5.01
N VAL A 359 -17.91 15.09 4.10
CA VAL A 359 -18.09 14.91 2.65
C VAL A 359 -17.07 13.89 2.14
N TYR A 360 -17.57 12.92 1.38
CA TYR A 360 -16.77 11.84 0.79
C TYR A 360 -16.97 11.77 -0.72
N TYR A 361 -15.92 11.37 -1.44
CA TYR A 361 -15.97 11.05 -2.85
C TYR A 361 -15.83 9.55 -3.02
N LEU A 362 -16.86 8.88 -3.53
CA LEU A 362 -16.92 7.43 -3.60
C LEU A 362 -16.33 6.90 -4.90
N PRO A 363 -15.74 5.71 -4.90
CA PRO A 363 -15.43 4.97 -6.12
C PRO A 363 -16.69 4.71 -6.95
N SER A 364 -16.55 4.66 -8.28
CA SER A 364 -17.66 4.36 -9.19
C SER A 364 -17.90 2.84 -9.24
N VAL A 365 -18.46 2.31 -8.16
CA VAL A 365 -18.67 0.87 -7.96
C VAL A 365 -20.03 0.62 -7.31
N SER A 366 -20.75 -0.39 -7.78
CA SER A 366 -21.99 -0.86 -7.14
C SER A 366 -21.75 -2.22 -6.49
N CYS A 367 -21.78 -2.27 -5.16
CA CYS A 367 -21.72 -3.51 -4.41
C CYS A 367 -22.54 -3.43 -3.12
N ASN A 368 -22.85 -4.59 -2.53
CA ASN A 368 -23.61 -4.69 -1.30
C ASN A 368 -22.68 -4.63 -0.08
N PHE A 369 -22.67 -3.49 0.59
CA PHE A 369 -21.84 -3.28 1.79
C PHE A 369 -22.58 -3.53 3.12
N ARG A 370 -23.82 -4.05 3.08
CA ARG A 370 -24.60 -4.26 4.31
C ARG A 370 -23.91 -5.23 5.25
N GLY A 371 -23.80 -4.81 6.50
CA GLY A 371 -23.23 -5.63 7.58
C GLY A 371 -21.72 -5.60 7.66
N LEU A 372 -20.99 -4.98 6.71
CA LEU A 372 -19.55 -4.79 6.82
C LEU A 372 -19.20 -3.53 7.61
N THR A 373 -18.12 -3.60 8.35
CA THR A 373 -17.54 -2.49 9.10
C THR A 373 -16.43 -1.84 8.29
N PHE A 374 -16.63 -0.59 7.91
CA PHE A 374 -15.61 0.21 7.23
C PHE A 374 -15.05 1.28 8.17
N ILE A 375 -13.74 1.44 8.16
CA ILE A 375 -13.06 2.61 8.74
C ILE A 375 -13.19 3.78 7.78
N ARG A 376 -13.10 3.51 6.47
CA ARG A 376 -13.24 4.48 5.40
C ARG A 376 -13.82 3.85 4.14
N ASN A 377 -14.71 4.53 3.48
CA ASN A 377 -15.14 4.25 2.11
C ASN A 377 -15.11 5.55 1.31
N GLY A 378 -14.26 5.56 0.30
CA GLY A 378 -13.96 6.69 -0.55
C GLY A 378 -13.00 7.71 0.06
N LEU A 379 -12.66 8.71 -0.75
CA LEU A 379 -11.80 9.83 -0.37
C LEU A 379 -12.54 10.80 0.55
N TYR A 380 -11.97 11.14 1.69
CA TYR A 380 -12.50 12.18 2.56
C TYR A 380 -12.16 13.57 2.02
N LEU A 381 -13.16 14.29 1.53
CA LEU A 381 -12.97 15.61 0.92
C LEU A 381 -12.84 16.70 1.96
N GLY A 382 -13.63 16.67 3.03
CA GLY A 382 -13.64 17.70 4.06
C GLY A 382 -14.92 17.75 4.89
N ASP A 383 -15.05 18.80 5.68
CA ASP A 383 -16.18 19.05 6.58
C ASP A 383 -17.08 20.17 6.04
N LEU A 384 -18.39 19.98 6.21
CA LEU A 384 -19.36 21.05 6.09
C LEU A 384 -19.42 21.80 7.43
N LYS A 385 -19.11 23.09 7.39
CA LYS A 385 -19.30 24.01 8.52
C LYS A 385 -20.41 24.99 8.21
N LYS A 386 -20.82 25.79 9.19
CA LYS A 386 -21.83 26.80 8.97
C LYS A 386 -21.48 27.69 7.77
N ASN A 387 -22.25 27.56 6.68
CA ASN A 387 -22.11 28.33 5.44
C ASN A 387 -20.75 28.24 4.72
N ARG A 388 -20.01 27.12 4.83
CA ARG A 388 -18.77 26.90 4.10
C ARG A 388 -18.35 25.43 4.07
N PHE A 389 -17.52 25.08 3.10
CA PHE A 389 -16.75 23.85 3.06
C PHE A 389 -15.32 24.08 3.60
N GLU A 390 -14.83 23.17 4.43
CA GLU A 390 -13.44 23.13 4.90
C GLU A 390 -12.76 21.87 4.38
N PRO A 391 -11.72 22.00 3.50
CA PRO A 391 -11.06 20.86 2.90
C PRO A 391 -10.24 20.07 3.93
N ALA A 392 -10.16 18.75 3.73
CA ALA A 392 -9.38 17.83 4.56
C ALA A 392 -8.03 17.52 3.94
N GLN A 393 -7.09 17.05 4.77
CA GLN A 393 -5.75 16.64 4.33
C GLN A 393 -5.76 15.55 3.24
N PRO A 394 -6.61 14.50 3.32
CA PRO A 394 -6.68 13.49 2.25
C PRO A 394 -7.02 14.08 0.88
N LEU A 395 -7.86 15.12 0.82
CA LEU A 395 -8.14 15.81 -0.43
C LEU A 395 -6.88 16.50 -1.00
N ALA A 396 -6.10 17.19 -0.15
CA ALA A 396 -4.86 17.82 -0.62
C ALA A 396 -3.90 16.78 -1.21
N LEU A 397 -3.75 15.64 -0.54
CA LEU A 397 -2.83 14.58 -0.96
C LEU A 397 -3.34 13.80 -2.18
N ALA A 398 -4.63 13.82 -2.47
CA ALA A 398 -5.20 13.20 -3.67
C ALA A 398 -4.96 14.01 -4.95
N PHE A 399 -4.61 15.30 -4.84
CA PHE A 399 -4.22 16.09 -6.01
C PHE A 399 -2.86 15.64 -6.55
N ARG A 400 -2.79 15.61 -7.86
CA ARG A 400 -1.52 15.52 -8.62
C ARG A 400 -0.95 16.91 -8.87
N LYS A 401 0.29 16.97 -9.34
CA LYS A 401 0.92 18.20 -9.79
C LYS A 401 0.07 18.88 -10.88
N ASN A 402 -0.13 20.20 -10.78
CA ASN A 402 -0.89 21.02 -11.73
C ASN A 402 -2.42 20.81 -11.80
N GLU A 403 -3.05 20.12 -10.87
CA GLU A 403 -4.51 19.93 -10.81
C GLU A 403 -5.26 21.11 -10.17
N ALA A 404 -4.57 22.01 -9.49
CA ALA A 404 -5.12 23.24 -8.95
C ALA A 404 -4.25 24.45 -9.38
N GLU A 405 -4.85 25.65 -9.39
CA GLU A 405 -4.14 26.88 -9.74
C GLU A 405 -3.61 27.64 -8.52
N ALA A 406 -4.36 27.64 -7.42
CA ALA A 406 -3.97 28.31 -6.18
C ALA A 406 -2.91 27.52 -5.42
N VAL A 407 -1.66 27.58 -5.89
CA VAL A 407 -0.51 26.83 -5.39
C VAL A 407 0.55 27.77 -4.84
N ILE A 408 1.18 27.37 -3.72
CA ILE A 408 2.42 27.91 -3.22
C ILE A 408 3.43 26.75 -3.24
N SER A 409 4.44 26.82 -4.10
CA SER A 409 5.41 25.74 -4.26
C SER A 409 6.77 26.16 -3.68
N LEU A 410 7.28 25.35 -2.74
CA LEU A 410 8.60 25.55 -2.13
C LEU A 410 9.56 24.44 -2.60
N SER A 411 10.85 24.77 -2.65
CA SER A 411 11.88 23.76 -2.95
C SER A 411 12.03 22.78 -1.76
N VAL A 412 12.52 21.59 -2.02
CA VAL A 412 12.69 20.53 -1.00
C VAL A 412 13.58 20.97 0.17
N ASP A 413 14.52 21.88 -0.06
CA ASP A 413 15.44 22.41 0.94
C ASP A 413 14.92 23.67 1.65
N ASP A 414 13.71 24.16 1.35
CA ASP A 414 13.14 25.35 1.97
C ASP A 414 12.78 25.07 3.43
N PRO A 415 13.37 25.79 4.42
CA PRO A 415 13.13 25.56 5.85
C PRO A 415 11.68 25.81 6.27
N ARG A 416 10.88 26.53 5.47
CA ARG A 416 9.45 26.74 5.73
C ARG A 416 8.65 25.46 5.64
N LEU A 417 9.12 24.44 4.90
CA LEU A 417 8.47 23.11 4.83
C LEU A 417 8.43 22.44 6.21
N GLU A 418 9.55 22.42 6.93
CA GLU A 418 9.61 21.86 8.29
C GLU A 418 8.67 22.60 9.25
N ARG A 419 8.65 23.93 9.19
CA ARG A 419 7.74 24.78 9.99
C ARG A 419 6.28 24.48 9.67
N TYR A 420 5.95 24.31 8.39
CA TYR A 420 4.59 23.92 7.96
C TYR A 420 4.20 22.57 8.55
N LEU A 421 5.06 21.56 8.45
CA LEU A 421 4.80 20.22 8.99
C LEU A 421 4.64 20.19 10.51
N LYS A 422 5.22 21.14 11.22
CA LYS A 422 5.02 21.38 12.66
C LYS A 422 3.72 22.13 12.98
N GLY A 423 3.01 22.64 11.95
CA GLY A 423 1.75 23.37 12.12
C GLY A 423 1.91 24.89 12.31
N GLU A 424 3.10 25.43 12.04
CA GLU A 424 3.37 26.87 12.14
C GLU A 424 2.81 27.64 10.94
N THR A 425 2.56 28.94 11.13
CA THR A 425 2.23 29.87 10.05
C THR A 425 3.48 30.23 9.26
N LEU A 426 3.31 30.53 7.97
CA LEU A 426 4.40 30.92 7.07
C LEU A 426 4.19 32.34 6.54
N THR A 427 5.28 33.06 6.35
CA THR A 427 5.30 34.30 5.55
C THR A 427 5.47 33.91 4.09
N ILE A 428 4.63 34.44 3.22
CA ILE A 428 4.62 34.20 1.77
C ILE A 428 4.72 35.53 1.06
N GLU A 429 5.68 35.65 0.17
CA GLU A 429 5.84 36.84 -0.65
C GLU A 429 4.78 36.86 -1.76
N PRO A 430 4.37 38.06 -2.24
CA PRO A 430 3.30 38.18 -3.25
C PRO A 430 3.53 37.38 -4.53
N GLU A 431 4.76 37.23 -4.96
CA GLU A 431 5.17 36.50 -6.17
C GLU A 431 5.17 34.97 -6.01
N GLU A 432 5.14 34.46 -4.77
CA GLU A 432 5.12 33.03 -4.48
C GLU A 432 3.70 32.43 -4.53
N ALA A 433 2.66 33.27 -4.52
CA ALA A 433 1.29 32.81 -4.45
C ALA A 433 0.48 33.22 -5.71
N ALA A 434 -0.31 32.30 -6.24
CA ALA A 434 -1.19 32.57 -7.38
C ALA A 434 -2.24 33.67 -7.09
N HIS A 435 -2.69 33.77 -5.82
CA HIS A 435 -3.67 34.76 -5.37
C HIS A 435 -3.23 35.37 -4.05
N SER A 436 -3.53 36.66 -3.83
CA SER A 436 -3.13 37.41 -2.62
C SER A 436 -3.85 36.99 -1.33
N LYS A 437 -4.89 36.15 -1.43
CA LYS A 437 -5.69 35.69 -0.28
C LYS A 437 -6.45 34.40 -0.63
N GLY A 438 -6.92 33.69 0.39
CA GLY A 438 -7.79 32.53 0.25
C GLY A 438 -7.10 31.19 0.41
N TRP A 439 -7.78 30.12 0.00
CA TRP A 439 -7.25 28.76 0.09
C TRP A 439 -6.13 28.54 -0.93
N HIS A 440 -5.04 27.93 -0.48
CA HIS A 440 -3.91 27.50 -1.31
C HIS A 440 -3.49 26.10 -0.95
N LEU A 441 -3.02 25.37 -1.95
CA LEU A 441 -2.22 24.16 -1.75
C LEU A 441 -0.77 24.59 -1.49
N LEU A 442 -0.21 24.22 -0.34
CA LEU A 442 1.24 24.25 -0.17
C LEU A 442 1.83 22.98 -0.79
N CYS A 443 2.80 23.15 -1.64
CA CYS A 443 3.47 22.09 -2.36
C CYS A 443 4.97 22.07 -2.07
N VAL A 444 5.58 20.90 -2.19
CA VAL A 444 7.03 20.70 -2.29
C VAL A 444 7.34 20.26 -3.70
N GLU A 445 8.24 20.96 -4.41
CA GLU A 445 8.58 20.70 -5.82
C GLU A 445 7.34 20.62 -6.76
N GLY A 446 6.27 21.36 -6.41
CA GLY A 446 4.99 21.32 -7.12
C GLY A 446 4.05 20.19 -6.69
N TYR A 447 4.46 19.29 -5.79
CA TYR A 447 3.64 18.18 -5.27
C TYR A 447 2.89 18.60 -4.00
N PRO A 448 1.56 18.41 -3.96
CA PRO A 448 0.74 18.85 -2.84
C PRO A 448 1.15 18.20 -1.50
N LEU A 449 1.35 19.06 -0.50
CA LEU A 449 1.71 18.68 0.87
C LEU A 449 0.53 18.88 1.83
N GLY A 450 -0.30 19.91 1.59
CA GLY A 450 -1.47 20.20 2.40
C GLY A 450 -2.07 21.55 2.07
N PHE A 451 -3.10 21.96 2.84
CA PHE A 451 -3.77 23.24 2.65
C PHE A 451 -3.28 24.32 3.61
N GLY A 452 -3.32 25.56 3.15
CA GLY A 452 -3.23 26.75 3.96
C GLY A 452 -4.21 27.83 3.51
N LYS A 453 -4.49 28.81 4.37
CA LYS A 453 -5.30 29.97 4.01
C LYS A 453 -4.47 31.24 4.10
N LEU A 454 -4.21 31.85 2.94
CA LEU A 454 -3.40 33.07 2.85
C LEU A 454 -4.23 34.29 3.26
N VAL A 455 -3.70 35.10 4.14
CA VAL A 455 -4.29 36.35 4.62
C VAL A 455 -3.16 37.36 4.87
N ASN A 456 -3.13 38.45 4.14
CA ASN A 456 -2.15 39.53 4.28
C ASN A 456 -0.68 39.01 4.32
N GLY A 457 -0.28 38.21 3.35
CA GLY A 457 1.06 37.64 3.25
C GLY A 457 1.38 36.53 4.28
N THR A 458 0.42 36.15 5.12
CA THR A 458 0.58 35.07 6.11
C THR A 458 -0.26 33.87 5.73
N LEU A 459 0.37 32.71 5.47
CA LEU A 459 -0.29 31.44 5.26
C LEU A 459 -0.68 30.81 6.62
N LYS A 460 -1.97 30.86 6.96
CA LYS A 460 -2.52 30.17 8.12
C LYS A 460 -2.52 28.68 7.86
N ASN A 461 -1.72 27.97 8.62
CA ASN A 461 -1.52 26.53 8.46
C ASN A 461 -2.82 25.74 8.74
N LYS A 462 -3.12 24.77 7.85
CA LYS A 462 -4.26 23.84 7.96
C LYS A 462 -3.82 22.38 8.06
N TYR A 463 -2.52 22.14 8.23
CA TYR A 463 -1.97 20.80 8.42
C TYR A 463 -2.49 20.21 9.75
N PRO A 464 -3.16 19.02 9.72
CA PRO A 464 -3.83 18.49 10.90
C PRO A 464 -2.87 18.15 12.03
N ALA A 465 -3.26 18.40 13.28
CA ALA A 465 -2.42 18.11 14.46
C ALA A 465 -1.95 16.64 14.52
N GLY A 466 -2.82 15.68 14.16
CA GLY A 466 -2.47 14.25 14.12
C GLY A 466 -1.55 13.83 12.95
N TRP A 467 -1.14 14.80 12.10
CA TRP A 467 -0.24 14.57 10.96
C TRP A 467 1.13 15.24 11.16
N ARG A 468 1.29 16.08 12.17
CA ARG A 468 2.52 16.84 12.44
C ARG A 468 3.69 15.92 12.81
N VAL A 469 4.89 16.31 12.40
CA VAL A 469 6.16 15.59 12.61
C VAL A 469 7.12 16.41 13.45
#